data_81c887ab7a4cce6715a9a0fa70f4377a
#
_entry.id   81c887ab7a4cce6715a9a0fa70f4377a
#
_cell.length_a   1.000
_cell.length_b   1.000
_cell.length_c   1.000
_cell.angle_alpha   90.00
_cell.angle_beta   90.00
_cell.angle_gamma   90.00
#
_symmetry.space_group_name_H-M   'P 1'
#
loop_
_entity.id
_entity.type
_entity.pdbx_description
1 polymer ?
#
loop_
_entity_poly.entity_id
_entity_poly.type
_entity_poly.pdbx_seq_one_letter_code
_entity_poly.pdbx_strand_id
1 'polypeptide(L)'
;PSGGRNFEYSSEDPFLTGPIAAAEIRGCRSKGVYCYVKHFALNEQETHRNGGCSWVTEQAMREIYLKPFEMAVKDGGTTALMSSFNRIGTRWTGGDYRLLTEILRNEWGFRGTVICDYNQTGNYMDNRQMIYAGGDLNLCSDKSRMWTDYDSSSAADVTVLRRAAKNVMYTVANSNAINNLNYRYSMAIWKILLIVGNCVIAAGLIVWGVF
;
A
#
# COMPACT_ATOMS: atom_id res chain seq x y z
N PRO A 1 -10.50 8.22 -13.46
CA PRO A 1 -11.38 9.10 -12.67
C PRO A 1 -11.07 10.57 -12.89
N SER A 2 -12.11 11.35 -13.17
CA SER A 2 -11.99 12.79 -13.48
C SER A 2 -11.61 13.67 -12.26
N GLY A 3 -11.52 13.08 -11.09
CA GLY A 3 -11.16 13.74 -9.83
C GLY A 3 -9.68 14.06 -9.62
N GLY A 4 -8.83 13.94 -10.64
CA GLY A 4 -7.41 14.27 -10.57
C GLY A 4 -6.47 13.08 -10.32
N ARG A 5 -6.99 11.86 -10.26
CA ARG A 5 -6.21 10.63 -10.00
C ARG A 5 -6.22 9.62 -11.14
N ASN A 6 -6.61 10.04 -12.32
CA ASN A 6 -6.67 9.18 -13.50
C ASN A 6 -5.30 8.61 -13.94
N PHE A 7 -4.20 9.24 -13.54
CA PHE A 7 -2.84 8.75 -13.81
C PHE A 7 -2.44 7.54 -12.93
N GLU A 8 -3.18 7.26 -11.86
CA GLU A 8 -2.89 6.18 -10.93
C GLU A 8 -3.78 4.94 -11.13
N TYR A 9 -4.86 5.06 -11.88
CA TYR A 9 -5.88 4.02 -12.02
C TYR A 9 -6.07 3.62 -13.46
N SER A 10 -6.25 2.33 -13.71
CA SER A 10 -6.30 1.78 -15.06
C SER A 10 -7.56 2.15 -15.83
N SER A 11 -8.70 2.25 -15.15
CA SER A 11 -10.00 2.56 -15.77
C SER A 11 -11.03 2.98 -14.72
N GLU A 12 -12.11 3.62 -15.18
CA GLU A 12 -13.33 3.83 -14.39
C GLU A 12 -14.24 2.57 -14.39
N ASP A 13 -14.04 1.68 -15.36
CA ASP A 13 -14.69 0.38 -15.39
C ASP A 13 -14.04 -0.58 -14.39
N PRO A 14 -14.77 -1.02 -13.36
CA PRO A 14 -14.24 -1.91 -12.34
C PRO A 14 -13.85 -3.28 -12.92
N PHE A 15 -14.57 -3.73 -13.96
CA PHE A 15 -14.33 -5.02 -14.58
C PHE A 15 -13.11 -5.00 -15.50
N LEU A 16 -12.72 -3.85 -16.03
CA LEU A 16 -11.45 -3.69 -16.75
C LEU A 16 -10.28 -3.53 -15.78
N THR A 17 -10.43 -2.71 -14.74
CA THR A 17 -9.39 -2.44 -13.74
C THR A 17 -9.00 -3.71 -12.98
N GLY A 18 -9.97 -4.53 -12.59
CA GLY A 18 -9.73 -5.73 -11.79
C GLY A 18 -8.78 -6.74 -12.45
N PRO A 19 -9.02 -7.22 -13.66
CA PRO A 19 -8.13 -8.14 -14.38
C PRO A 19 -6.74 -7.55 -14.65
N ILE A 20 -6.64 -6.26 -14.96
CA ILE A 20 -5.35 -5.58 -15.16
C ILE A 20 -4.54 -5.64 -13.86
N ALA A 21 -5.11 -5.17 -12.74
CA ALA A 21 -4.47 -5.22 -11.45
C ALA A 21 -4.08 -6.65 -11.04
N ALA A 22 -4.96 -7.62 -11.26
CA ALA A 22 -4.68 -9.02 -10.97
C ALA A 22 -3.52 -9.57 -11.81
N ALA A 23 -3.40 -9.17 -13.08
CA ALA A 23 -2.30 -9.57 -13.96
C ALA A 23 -0.97 -8.95 -13.50
N GLU A 24 -0.95 -7.67 -13.17
CA GLU A 24 0.24 -6.98 -12.63
C GLU A 24 0.71 -7.63 -11.33
N ILE A 25 -0.20 -7.92 -10.41
CA ILE A 25 0.10 -8.58 -9.15
C ILE A 25 0.73 -9.95 -9.39
N ARG A 26 0.14 -10.78 -10.26
CA ARG A 26 0.72 -12.08 -10.61
C ARG A 26 2.10 -11.95 -11.22
N GLY A 27 2.31 -10.96 -12.10
CA GLY A 27 3.60 -10.67 -12.70
C GLY A 27 4.67 -10.32 -11.65
N CYS A 28 4.37 -9.41 -10.73
CA CYS A 28 5.28 -9.05 -9.64
C CYS A 28 5.55 -10.23 -8.71
N ARG A 29 4.51 -10.97 -8.32
CA ARG A 29 4.65 -12.15 -7.46
C ARG A 29 5.49 -13.24 -8.08
N SER A 30 5.45 -13.42 -9.40
CA SER A 30 6.31 -14.40 -10.10
C SER A 30 7.80 -14.09 -9.94
N LYS A 31 8.14 -12.86 -9.57
CA LYS A 31 9.50 -12.40 -9.25
C LYS A 31 9.75 -12.27 -7.74
N GLY A 32 8.82 -12.73 -6.92
CA GLY A 32 8.91 -12.63 -5.47
C GLY A 32 8.72 -11.22 -4.91
N VAL A 33 8.14 -10.32 -5.68
CA VAL A 33 7.81 -8.95 -5.28
C VAL A 33 6.33 -8.88 -4.91
N TYR A 34 6.00 -8.27 -3.77
CA TYR A 34 4.62 -7.98 -3.40
C TYR A 34 4.25 -6.53 -3.72
N CYS A 35 3.00 -6.33 -4.12
CA CYS A 35 2.47 -5.02 -4.50
C CYS A 35 1.50 -4.53 -3.42
N TYR A 36 1.64 -3.28 -3.01
CA TYR A 36 0.60 -2.60 -2.25
C TYR A 36 -0.46 -2.07 -3.21
N VAL A 37 -1.59 -2.77 -3.28
CA VAL A 37 -2.74 -2.32 -4.07
C VAL A 37 -3.41 -1.16 -3.36
N LYS A 38 -3.69 -0.07 -4.07
CA LYS A 38 -4.14 1.19 -3.46
C LYS A 38 -5.16 1.94 -4.32
N HIS A 39 -5.91 2.85 -3.76
CA HIS A 39 -6.09 3.12 -2.32
C HIS A 39 -7.44 2.55 -1.89
N PHE A 40 -7.49 1.75 -0.86
CA PHE A 40 -8.67 1.01 -0.42
C PHE A 40 -9.45 1.80 0.65
N ALA A 41 -10.60 2.43 0.29
CA ALA A 41 -11.27 2.51 -1.00
C ALA A 41 -11.97 3.87 -1.17
N LEU A 42 -12.51 4.15 -2.34
CA LEU A 42 -13.29 5.36 -2.65
C LEU A 42 -12.50 6.68 -2.54
N ASN A 43 -11.22 6.67 -2.79
CA ASN A 43 -10.36 7.84 -2.79
C ASN A 43 -10.14 8.36 -4.23
N GLU A 44 -11.23 8.80 -4.86
CA GLU A 44 -11.26 9.13 -6.29
C GLU A 44 -10.86 10.56 -6.61
N GLN A 45 -10.85 11.46 -5.60
CA GLN A 45 -10.53 12.87 -5.81
C GLN A 45 -9.30 13.31 -5.03
N GLU A 46 -8.53 14.24 -5.63
CA GLU A 46 -7.38 14.87 -4.99
C GLU A 46 -7.79 16.07 -4.12
N THR A 47 -8.73 16.87 -4.59
CA THR A 47 -9.18 18.08 -3.88
C THR A 47 -9.82 17.71 -2.54
N HIS A 48 -9.26 18.24 -1.45
CA HIS A 48 -9.75 17.98 -0.07
C HIS A 48 -9.80 16.50 0.31
N ARG A 49 -8.94 15.65 -0.27
CA ARG A 49 -8.92 14.20 0.00
C ARG A 49 -8.64 13.85 1.46
N ASN A 50 -7.91 14.70 2.17
CA ASN A 50 -7.57 14.49 3.57
C ASN A 50 -8.82 14.60 4.44
N GLY A 51 -9.41 13.44 4.76
CA GLY A 51 -10.63 13.37 5.55
C GLY A 51 -11.92 13.68 4.78
N GLY A 52 -11.87 13.78 3.44
CA GLY A 52 -13.08 13.85 2.61
C GLY A 52 -14.02 12.68 2.89
N CYS A 53 -15.33 12.93 2.87
CA CYS A 53 -16.35 11.91 3.14
C CYS A 53 -16.99 11.46 1.84
N SER A 54 -16.80 10.20 1.47
CA SER A 54 -17.46 9.58 0.32
C SER A 54 -18.77 8.93 0.78
N TRP A 55 -19.87 9.25 0.11
CA TRP A 55 -21.18 8.69 0.37
C TRP A 55 -21.65 7.89 -0.82
N VAL A 56 -22.00 6.64 -0.60
CA VAL A 56 -22.36 5.70 -1.66
C VAL A 56 -23.29 4.64 -1.07
N THR A 57 -24.17 4.07 -1.88
CA THR A 57 -24.94 2.88 -1.48
C THR A 57 -24.02 1.67 -1.36
N GLU A 58 -24.36 0.70 -0.53
CA GLU A 58 -23.57 -0.52 -0.38
C GLU A 58 -23.45 -1.27 -1.71
N GLN A 59 -24.52 -1.32 -2.49
CA GLN A 59 -24.52 -1.94 -3.81
C GLN A 59 -23.47 -1.30 -4.73
N ALA A 60 -23.52 0.02 -4.91
CA ALA A 60 -22.56 0.72 -5.76
C ALA A 60 -21.12 0.61 -5.21
N MET A 61 -20.95 0.64 -3.89
CA MET A 61 -19.66 0.42 -3.26
C MET A 61 -19.09 -0.95 -3.65
N ARG A 62 -19.86 -2.02 -3.52
CA ARG A 62 -19.40 -3.39 -3.79
C ARG A 62 -19.20 -3.67 -5.29
N GLU A 63 -20.12 -3.22 -6.13
CA GLU A 63 -20.10 -3.53 -7.56
C GLU A 63 -19.11 -2.70 -8.35
N ILE A 64 -18.80 -1.47 -7.89
CA ILE A 64 -17.94 -0.54 -8.62
C ILE A 64 -16.60 -0.34 -7.89
N TYR A 65 -16.63 0.20 -6.67
CA TYR A 65 -15.42 0.68 -6.01
C TYR A 65 -14.60 -0.41 -5.31
N LEU A 66 -15.25 -1.44 -4.78
CA LEU A 66 -14.57 -2.55 -4.14
C LEU A 66 -14.24 -3.70 -5.10
N LYS A 67 -14.95 -3.79 -6.23
CA LYS A 67 -14.80 -4.91 -7.18
C LYS A 67 -13.37 -5.10 -7.69
N PRO A 68 -12.63 -4.07 -8.12
CA PRO A 68 -11.24 -4.22 -8.54
C PRO A 68 -10.32 -4.77 -7.44
N PHE A 69 -10.54 -4.34 -6.19
CA PHE A 69 -9.78 -4.85 -5.04
C PHE A 69 -10.13 -6.31 -4.72
N GLU A 70 -11.40 -6.68 -4.82
CA GLU A 70 -11.82 -8.07 -4.67
C GLU A 70 -11.10 -8.98 -5.68
N MET A 71 -11.04 -8.57 -6.95
CA MET A 71 -10.32 -9.29 -8.00
C MET A 71 -8.81 -9.29 -7.78
N ALA A 72 -8.23 -8.19 -7.31
CA ALA A 72 -6.81 -8.12 -6.92
C ALA A 72 -6.48 -9.13 -5.81
N VAL A 73 -7.40 -9.33 -4.85
CA VAL A 73 -7.24 -10.31 -3.76
C VAL A 73 -7.46 -11.73 -4.27
N LYS A 74 -8.61 -12.00 -4.89
CA LYS A 74 -9.04 -13.37 -5.24
C LYS A 74 -8.30 -13.90 -6.47
N ASP A 75 -8.17 -13.09 -7.53
CA ASP A 75 -7.59 -13.51 -8.81
C ASP A 75 -6.10 -13.16 -8.91
N GLY A 76 -5.68 -12.05 -8.33
CA GLY A 76 -4.28 -11.61 -8.28
C GLY A 76 -3.50 -12.26 -7.14
N GLY A 77 -4.17 -12.55 -6.03
CA GLY A 77 -3.57 -13.10 -4.82
C GLY A 77 -2.63 -12.12 -4.12
N THR A 78 -2.95 -10.82 -4.11
CA THR A 78 -2.11 -9.84 -3.42
C THR A 78 -1.98 -10.14 -1.93
N THR A 79 -0.80 -9.87 -1.39
CA THR A 79 -0.50 -10.01 0.04
C THR A 79 -0.24 -8.67 0.72
N ALA A 80 -0.45 -7.56 0.00
CA ALA A 80 -0.27 -6.23 0.55
C ALA A 80 -1.31 -5.25 -0.02
N LEU A 81 -1.80 -4.33 0.81
CA LEU A 81 -2.83 -3.37 0.46
C LEU A 81 -2.63 -2.08 1.24
N MET A 82 -2.95 -0.94 0.62
CA MET A 82 -2.91 0.36 1.26
C MET A 82 -4.32 0.91 1.43
N SER A 83 -4.70 1.29 2.65
CA SER A 83 -5.94 2.02 2.90
C SER A 83 -5.84 3.46 2.38
N SER A 84 -6.92 4.21 2.44
CA SER A 84 -7.00 5.52 1.82
C SER A 84 -7.13 6.67 2.82
N PHE A 85 -6.97 7.92 2.35
CA PHE A 85 -7.12 9.12 3.16
C PHE A 85 -8.58 9.41 3.56
N ASN A 86 -9.51 9.18 2.64
CA ASN A 86 -10.90 9.57 2.80
C ASN A 86 -11.65 8.76 3.87
N ARG A 87 -12.83 9.23 4.14
CA ARG A 87 -13.84 8.49 4.92
C ARG A 87 -14.89 7.89 4.00
N ILE A 88 -15.43 6.75 4.38
CA ILE A 88 -16.69 6.22 3.85
C ILE A 88 -17.76 6.54 4.89
N GLY A 89 -18.71 7.36 4.50
CA GLY A 89 -19.57 8.03 5.48
C GLY A 89 -18.73 8.88 6.42
N THR A 90 -18.82 8.66 7.71
CA THR A 90 -18.06 9.41 8.72
C THR A 90 -16.80 8.70 9.20
N ARG A 91 -16.53 7.47 8.73
CA ARG A 91 -15.45 6.63 9.25
C ARG A 91 -14.25 6.62 8.28
N TRP A 92 -13.08 6.92 8.81
CA TRP A 92 -11.84 6.79 8.04
C TRP A 92 -11.62 5.34 7.58
N THR A 93 -11.26 5.13 6.32
CA THR A 93 -11.09 3.81 5.71
C THR A 93 -10.04 2.95 6.42
N GLY A 94 -8.92 3.55 6.84
CA GLY A 94 -7.88 2.86 7.60
C GLY A 94 -8.27 2.49 9.03
N GLY A 95 -9.37 3.06 9.54
CA GLY A 95 -9.94 2.77 10.86
C GLY A 95 -11.31 2.09 10.81
N ASP A 96 -11.73 1.59 9.65
CA ASP A 96 -13.03 0.92 9.51
C ASP A 96 -12.88 -0.61 9.59
N TYR A 97 -13.30 -1.17 10.73
CA TYR A 97 -13.29 -2.62 10.97
C TYR A 97 -14.12 -3.40 9.95
N ARG A 98 -15.27 -2.86 9.53
CA ARG A 98 -16.14 -3.52 8.54
C ARG A 98 -15.44 -3.62 7.19
N LEU A 99 -14.71 -2.56 6.80
CA LEU A 99 -13.97 -2.55 5.55
C LEU A 99 -12.73 -3.46 5.62
N LEU A 100 -11.87 -3.30 6.64
CA LEU A 100 -10.57 -3.97 6.71
C LEU A 100 -10.65 -5.39 7.25
N THR A 101 -11.59 -5.68 8.15
CA THR A 101 -11.72 -7.01 8.73
C THR A 101 -12.85 -7.80 8.10
N GLU A 102 -14.09 -7.29 8.13
CA GLU A 102 -15.23 -8.07 7.65
C GLU A 102 -15.17 -8.29 6.14
N ILE A 103 -15.08 -7.25 5.34
CA ILE A 103 -15.07 -7.37 3.88
C ILE A 103 -13.73 -7.94 3.40
N LEU A 104 -12.63 -7.22 3.70
CA LEU A 104 -11.33 -7.59 3.12
C LEU A 104 -10.84 -8.95 3.61
N ARG A 105 -10.85 -9.20 4.92
CA ARG A 105 -10.25 -10.43 5.47
C ARG A 105 -11.24 -11.59 5.56
N ASN A 106 -12.45 -11.35 6.09
CA ASN A 106 -13.41 -12.42 6.32
C ASN A 106 -14.14 -12.83 5.04
N GLU A 107 -14.69 -11.89 4.27
CA GLU A 107 -15.42 -12.22 3.04
C GLU A 107 -14.49 -12.61 1.88
N TRP A 108 -13.37 -11.86 1.68
CA TRP A 108 -12.48 -12.11 0.52
C TRP A 108 -11.31 -13.02 0.84
N GLY A 109 -11.07 -13.32 2.11
CA GLY A 109 -9.98 -14.19 2.54
C GLY A 109 -8.59 -13.58 2.43
N PHE A 110 -8.47 -12.24 2.41
CA PHE A 110 -7.19 -11.55 2.31
C PHE A 110 -6.26 -11.92 3.46
N ARG A 111 -5.06 -12.31 3.11
CA ARG A 111 -3.96 -12.55 4.03
C ARG A 111 -2.79 -11.64 3.69
N GLY A 112 -2.25 -10.98 4.68
CA GLY A 112 -1.10 -10.10 4.51
C GLY A 112 -1.32 -8.73 5.10
N THR A 113 -0.46 -7.79 4.68
CA THR A 113 -0.29 -6.49 5.30
C THR A 113 -1.26 -5.46 4.75
N VAL A 114 -1.92 -4.73 5.64
CA VAL A 114 -2.59 -3.47 5.32
C VAL A 114 -1.77 -2.33 5.93
N ILE A 115 -1.24 -1.45 5.07
CA ILE A 115 -0.59 -0.20 5.48
C ILE A 115 -1.58 0.95 5.32
N CYS A 116 -1.55 1.96 6.18
CA CYS A 116 -2.31 3.18 5.91
C CYS A 116 -1.64 4.02 4.82
N ASP A 117 -2.40 4.96 4.23
CA ASP A 117 -1.81 6.01 3.43
C ASP A 117 -1.01 6.97 4.33
N TYR A 118 -0.24 7.89 3.75
CA TYR A 118 0.76 8.68 4.46
C TYR A 118 0.20 9.52 5.62
N ASN A 119 0.47 9.08 6.84
CA ASN A 119 -0.08 9.65 8.08
C ASN A 119 0.76 10.83 8.56
N GLN A 120 0.77 11.92 7.81
CA GLN A 120 1.44 13.17 8.22
C GLN A 120 0.47 14.34 8.38
N THR A 121 -0.68 14.27 7.78
CA THR A 121 -1.49 15.45 7.43
C THR A 121 -2.68 15.73 8.33
N GLY A 122 -2.95 14.94 9.36
CA GLY A 122 -4.13 15.20 10.14
C GLY A 122 -4.28 14.37 11.41
N ASN A 123 -5.06 14.89 12.33
CA ASN A 123 -5.35 14.22 13.59
C ASN A 123 -6.43 13.13 13.50
N TYR A 124 -6.99 12.91 12.29
CA TYR A 124 -8.08 11.94 12.10
C TYR A 124 -7.61 10.52 11.80
N MET A 125 -6.34 10.35 11.38
CA MET A 125 -5.74 9.05 11.13
C MET A 125 -5.16 8.49 12.43
N ASP A 126 -6.00 7.87 13.22
CA ASP A 126 -5.67 7.33 14.53
C ASP A 126 -5.06 5.93 14.42
N ASN A 127 -3.82 5.78 14.88
CA ASN A 127 -3.07 4.52 14.82
C ASN A 127 -3.72 3.42 15.65
N ARG A 128 -4.29 3.76 16.81
CA ARG A 128 -4.99 2.79 17.66
C ARG A 128 -6.27 2.31 16.97
N GLN A 129 -7.04 3.23 16.39
CA GLN A 129 -8.22 2.87 15.61
C GLN A 129 -7.82 1.96 14.43
N MET A 130 -6.74 2.30 13.71
CA MET A 130 -6.24 1.53 12.57
C MET A 130 -5.90 0.08 12.96
N ILE A 131 -5.09 -0.10 14.01
CA ILE A 131 -4.64 -1.44 14.39
C ILE A 131 -5.82 -2.31 14.87
N TYR A 132 -6.78 -1.73 15.58
CA TYR A 132 -7.99 -2.43 16.00
C TYR A 132 -8.93 -2.75 14.85
N ALA A 133 -8.96 -1.91 13.80
CA ALA A 133 -9.79 -2.13 12.62
C ALA A 133 -9.27 -3.23 11.69
N GLY A 134 -8.00 -3.60 11.78
CA GLY A 134 -7.42 -4.60 10.88
C GLY A 134 -6.24 -4.12 10.07
N GLY A 135 -5.82 -2.85 10.24
CA GLY A 135 -4.56 -2.33 9.73
C GLY A 135 -3.36 -2.90 10.47
N ASP A 136 -2.19 -2.87 9.85
CA ASP A 136 -1.00 -3.52 10.37
C ASP A 136 0.22 -2.61 10.44
N LEU A 137 0.33 -1.65 9.53
CA LEU A 137 1.46 -0.72 9.44
C LEU A 137 1.01 0.72 9.32
N ASN A 138 1.70 1.62 10.02
CA ASN A 138 1.54 3.05 9.88
C ASN A 138 2.62 3.62 8.95
N LEU A 139 2.22 4.24 7.85
CA LEU A 139 3.13 4.93 6.94
C LEU A 139 3.32 6.37 7.40
N CYS A 140 4.39 6.63 8.15
CA CYS A 140 4.73 7.98 8.60
C CYS A 140 6.25 8.17 8.64
N SER A 141 6.70 9.42 8.47
CA SER A 141 8.09 9.83 8.70
C SER A 141 8.26 10.59 10.02
N ASP A 142 7.17 11.01 10.63
CA ASP A 142 7.16 11.75 11.89
C ASP A 142 6.97 10.80 13.06
N LYS A 143 7.95 10.81 13.99
CA LYS A 143 7.90 10.01 15.22
C LYS A 143 6.70 10.32 16.10
N SER A 144 6.17 11.54 16.05
CA SER A 144 4.97 11.94 16.80
C SER A 144 3.70 11.22 16.30
N ARG A 145 3.75 10.63 15.11
CA ARG A 145 2.65 9.84 14.51
C ARG A 145 2.78 8.34 14.76
N MET A 146 3.85 7.91 15.41
CA MET A 146 4.00 6.51 15.80
C MET A 146 3.05 6.21 16.96
N TRP A 147 2.49 5.01 16.96
CA TRP A 147 1.72 4.55 18.10
C TRP A 147 2.66 4.19 19.25
N THR A 148 2.61 4.98 20.33
CA THR A 148 3.48 4.84 21.49
C THR A 148 2.74 4.48 22.77
N ASP A 149 1.41 4.57 22.76
CA ASP A 149 0.52 4.34 23.90
C ASP A 149 0.03 2.87 24.01
N TYR A 150 0.87 1.95 23.57
CA TYR A 150 0.65 0.53 23.69
C TYR A 150 0.82 0.06 25.13
N ASP A 151 -0.15 -0.74 25.59
CA ASP A 151 -0.11 -1.37 26.92
C ASP A 151 0.17 -2.89 26.80
N SER A 152 1.37 -3.30 27.19
CA SER A 152 1.79 -4.69 27.17
C SER A 152 1.04 -5.59 28.17
N SER A 153 0.38 -5.01 29.17
CA SER A 153 -0.49 -5.73 30.12
C SER A 153 -1.90 -5.95 29.59
N SER A 154 -2.31 -5.18 28.58
CA SER A 154 -3.61 -5.31 27.94
C SER A 154 -3.65 -6.50 26.99
N ALA A 155 -4.45 -7.51 27.28
CA ALA A 155 -4.66 -8.67 26.41
C ALA A 155 -5.19 -8.25 25.01
N ALA A 156 -5.98 -7.18 24.95
CA ALA A 156 -6.51 -6.64 23.70
C ALA A 156 -5.40 -6.06 22.84
N ASP A 157 -4.55 -5.20 23.40
CA ASP A 157 -3.42 -4.59 22.68
C ASP A 157 -2.43 -5.66 22.19
N VAL A 158 -2.09 -6.62 23.04
CA VAL A 158 -1.23 -7.75 22.69
C VAL A 158 -1.81 -8.56 21.53
N THR A 159 -3.11 -8.82 21.55
CA THR A 159 -3.79 -9.61 20.51
C THR A 159 -3.75 -8.89 19.15
N VAL A 160 -4.09 -7.61 19.10
CA VAL A 160 -4.09 -6.88 17.82
C VAL A 160 -2.69 -6.67 17.25
N LEU A 161 -1.69 -6.46 18.11
CA LEU A 161 -0.30 -6.36 17.68
C LEU A 161 0.27 -7.69 17.16
N ARG A 162 -0.04 -8.80 17.82
CA ARG A 162 0.32 -10.14 17.34
C ARG A 162 -0.30 -10.45 15.99
N ARG A 163 -1.58 -10.06 15.79
CA ARG A 163 -2.24 -10.18 14.48
C ARG A 163 -1.51 -9.35 13.43
N ALA A 164 -1.20 -8.09 13.71
CA ALA A 164 -0.50 -7.21 12.78
C ALA A 164 0.89 -7.76 12.43
N ALA A 165 1.67 -8.15 13.40
CA ALA A 165 2.98 -8.78 13.20
C ALA A 165 2.88 -10.05 12.33
N LYS A 166 1.90 -10.93 12.61
CA LYS A 166 1.64 -12.12 11.79
C LYS A 166 1.35 -11.75 10.33
N ASN A 167 0.55 -10.71 10.08
CA ASN A 167 0.19 -10.28 8.74
C ASN A 167 1.39 -9.74 7.98
N VAL A 168 2.24 -8.94 8.64
CA VAL A 168 3.51 -8.45 8.07
C VAL A 168 4.44 -9.61 7.75
N MET A 169 4.63 -10.53 8.69
CA MET A 169 5.46 -11.72 8.48
C MET A 169 4.95 -12.59 7.34
N TYR A 170 3.62 -12.74 7.20
CA TYR A 170 3.03 -13.47 6.08
C TYR A 170 3.38 -12.85 4.74
N THR A 171 3.27 -11.52 4.58
CA THR A 171 3.65 -10.83 3.36
C THR A 171 5.13 -11.01 3.04
N VAL A 172 6.00 -10.83 4.02
CA VAL A 172 7.46 -10.98 3.86
C VAL A 172 7.84 -12.43 3.51
N ALA A 173 7.25 -13.42 4.18
CA ALA A 173 7.49 -14.83 3.92
C ALA A 173 7.05 -15.30 2.52
N ASN A 174 6.04 -14.63 1.94
CA ASN A 174 5.57 -14.89 0.57
C ASN A 174 6.27 -14.00 -0.49
N SER A 175 7.44 -13.49 -0.17
CA SER A 175 8.27 -12.66 -1.04
C SER A 175 9.72 -13.17 -1.09
N ASN A 176 10.53 -12.60 -1.96
CA ASN A 176 11.96 -12.89 -2.01
C ASN A 176 12.77 -12.20 -0.89
N ALA A 177 12.15 -11.44 -0.01
CA ALA A 177 12.84 -10.74 1.07
C ALA A 177 13.58 -11.70 2.01
N ILE A 178 13.00 -12.88 2.28
CA ILE A 178 13.64 -13.94 3.10
C ILE A 178 14.39 -14.94 2.24
N ASN A 179 13.82 -15.32 1.09
CA ASN A 179 14.35 -16.39 0.25
C ASN A 179 15.61 -16.00 -0.52
N ASN A 180 15.97 -14.74 -0.53
CA ASN A 180 17.10 -14.21 -1.29
C ASN A 180 18.19 -13.60 -0.38
N LEU A 181 18.44 -14.20 0.79
CA LEU A 181 19.47 -13.78 1.73
C LEU A 181 20.89 -13.75 1.14
N ASN A 182 21.10 -14.43 0.02
CA ASN A 182 22.37 -14.44 -0.71
C ASN A 182 22.39 -13.51 -1.93
N TYR A 183 21.38 -12.62 -2.07
CA TYR A 183 21.38 -11.67 -3.16
C TYR A 183 22.59 -10.74 -3.05
N ARG A 184 23.60 -10.97 -3.91
CA ARG A 184 24.70 -10.02 -4.08
C ARG A 184 24.22 -8.95 -5.06
N TYR A 185 24.14 -7.72 -4.59
CA TYR A 185 23.88 -6.59 -5.45
C TYR A 185 24.98 -6.53 -6.52
N SER A 186 24.64 -6.82 -7.76
CA SER A 186 25.49 -6.52 -8.91
C SER A 186 24.95 -5.27 -9.60
N MET A 187 25.81 -4.30 -9.79
CA MET A 187 25.44 -3.09 -10.52
C MET A 187 25.14 -3.46 -11.98
N ALA A 188 24.00 -3.07 -12.50
CA ALA A 188 23.66 -3.32 -13.90
C ALA A 188 24.71 -2.70 -14.83
N ILE A 189 25.10 -3.41 -15.88
CA ILE A 189 26.16 -3.01 -16.81
C ILE A 189 25.95 -1.59 -17.34
N TRP A 190 24.71 -1.21 -17.66
CA TRP A 190 24.41 0.14 -18.14
C TRP A 190 24.72 1.23 -17.10
N LYS A 191 24.57 0.95 -15.80
CA LYS A 191 24.93 1.89 -14.72
C LYS A 191 26.44 2.07 -14.63
N ILE A 192 27.20 0.97 -14.80
CA ILE A 192 28.66 1.02 -14.83
C ILE A 192 29.12 1.87 -16.02
N LEU A 193 28.56 1.62 -17.22
CA LEU A 193 28.88 2.39 -18.43
C LEU A 193 28.54 3.88 -18.28
N LEU A 194 27.41 4.20 -17.64
CA LEU A 194 27.04 5.58 -17.36
C LEU A 194 28.04 6.27 -16.42
N ILE A 195 28.43 5.61 -15.34
CA ILE A 195 29.43 6.14 -14.39
C ILE A 195 30.77 6.35 -15.08
N VAL A 196 31.25 5.35 -15.80
CA VAL A 196 32.52 5.45 -16.55
C VAL A 196 32.48 6.58 -17.58
N GLY A 197 31.41 6.67 -18.37
CA GLY A 197 31.22 7.74 -19.35
C GLY A 197 31.24 9.13 -18.71
N ASN A 198 30.51 9.33 -17.59
CA ASN A 198 30.54 10.60 -16.85
C ASN A 198 31.91 10.92 -16.29
N CYS A 199 32.66 9.95 -15.78
CA CYS A 199 34.02 10.16 -15.29
C CYS A 199 34.99 10.57 -16.45
N VAL A 200 34.86 9.94 -17.60
CA VAL A 200 35.70 10.28 -18.79
C VAL A 200 35.37 11.70 -19.27
N ILE A 201 34.08 12.07 -19.35
CA ILE A 201 33.68 13.43 -19.72
C ILE A 201 34.20 14.45 -18.72
N ALA A 202 34.04 14.19 -17.43
CA ALA A 202 34.53 15.09 -16.37
C ALA A 202 36.05 15.29 -16.44
N ALA A 203 36.80 14.19 -16.63
CA ALA A 203 38.27 14.25 -16.82
C ALA A 203 38.66 15.07 -18.05
N GLY A 204 37.95 14.85 -19.19
CA GLY A 204 38.17 15.63 -20.41
C GLY A 204 37.92 17.13 -20.23
N LEU A 205 36.85 17.49 -19.52
CA LEU A 205 36.54 18.90 -19.22
C LEU A 205 37.58 19.54 -18.31
N ILE A 206 38.11 18.80 -17.34
CA ILE A 206 39.17 19.30 -16.45
C ILE A 206 40.44 19.56 -17.26
N VAL A 207 40.83 18.61 -18.09
CA VAL A 207 42.03 18.76 -18.96
C VAL A 207 41.85 19.95 -19.91
N TRP A 208 40.68 20.08 -20.53
CA TRP A 208 40.41 21.19 -21.47
C TRP A 208 40.34 22.57 -20.74
N GLY A 209 39.89 22.59 -19.50
CA GLY A 209 39.88 23.84 -18.71
C GLY A 209 41.20 24.26 -18.12
N VAL A 210 42.23 23.41 -18.18
CA VAL A 210 43.61 23.69 -17.73
C VAL A 210 44.52 24.19 -18.89
N PHE A 211 44.12 23.89 -20.14
CA PHE A 211 44.82 24.36 -21.35
C PHE A 211 43.94 25.38 -22.09
#